data_105b6f0c0b8d5c0da1157c443bd68586
#
_entry.id   105b6f0c0b8d5c0da1157c443bd68586
#
_cell.length_a   1.000
_cell.length_b   1.000
_cell.length_c   1.000
_cell.angle_alpha   90.00
_cell.angle_beta   90.00
_cell.angle_gamma   90.00
#
_symmetry.space_group_name_H-M   'P 1'
#
loop_
_entity.id
_entity.type
_entity.pdbx_description
1 polymer ?
#
loop_
_entity_poly.entity_id
_entity_poly.type
_entity_poly.pdbx_seq_one_letter_code
_entity_poly.pdbx_strand_id
1 'polypeptide(L)'
;MPGSDCDDGGMTDDAPLLRPRRREPAADGILERSPYPLVSVAIAVIAVVVITIVGFTLGTVDLGLSKALNALHTGFIGAFSTAVYHVISPAPAIGITVVVVAVIWWRTRDLRPALAFGGTIAITWVPSAIVKEIVHRARPDVAVLPHPFPVQPDPGYPSGHTVYITAFVIALIWLLRETRWHRLALTLGVVAIVIVFFAVSIDAVHYPTDAAASILWALAVAPGVRVVWVDWLMPRVPFLRPARG
;
A
#
# COMPACT_ATOMS: atom_id res chain seq x y z
N MET A 1 53.77 69.91 -9.53
CA MET A 1 52.50 69.73 -10.24
C MET A 1 51.95 68.37 -9.87
N PRO A 2 50.79 68.28 -9.19
CA PRO A 2 50.30 67.07 -8.65
C PRO A 2 49.44 66.30 -9.67
N GLY A 3 49.67 64.98 -9.75
CA GLY A 3 48.87 64.02 -10.51
C GLY A 3 47.54 63.74 -9.83
N SER A 4 46.46 63.70 -10.57
CA SER A 4 45.10 63.37 -10.15
C SER A 4 44.93 61.87 -10.15
N ASP A 5 44.78 61.30 -8.96
CA ASP A 5 44.29 59.92 -8.77
C ASP A 5 42.81 59.88 -9.10
N CYS A 6 42.43 59.13 -10.13
CA CYS A 6 41.06 58.72 -10.40
C CYS A 6 40.77 57.46 -9.59
N ASP A 7 39.97 57.63 -8.57
CA ASP A 7 39.43 56.53 -7.72
C ASP A 7 38.29 55.85 -8.49
N ASP A 8 38.58 54.69 -9.10
CA ASP A 8 37.60 53.80 -9.76
C ASP A 8 36.86 53.05 -8.65
N GLY A 9 35.75 53.62 -8.21
CA GLY A 9 34.81 52.98 -7.33
C GLY A 9 34.16 51.78 -8.00
N GLY A 10 34.80 50.61 -7.84
CA GLY A 10 34.23 49.32 -8.22
C GLY A 10 32.96 49.01 -7.40
N MET A 11 31.84 49.30 -8.00
CA MET A 11 30.52 48.90 -7.47
C MET A 11 30.38 47.39 -7.62
N THR A 12 30.74 46.63 -6.60
CA THR A 12 30.46 45.19 -6.52
C THR A 12 28.96 44.99 -6.41
N ASP A 13 28.37 44.58 -7.50
CA ASP A 13 26.97 44.20 -7.62
C ASP A 13 26.77 42.85 -6.90
N ASP A 14 26.75 42.90 -5.56
CA ASP A 14 26.37 41.77 -4.71
C ASP A 14 24.85 41.58 -4.76
N ALA A 15 24.31 41.25 -5.93
CA ALA A 15 22.97 40.73 -6.06
C ALA A 15 22.92 39.40 -5.30
N PRO A 16 22.09 39.26 -4.26
CA PRO A 16 21.96 37.99 -3.55
C PRO A 16 21.47 36.94 -4.53
N LEU A 17 22.36 36.04 -4.92
CA LEU A 17 22.01 34.84 -5.68
C LEU A 17 20.88 34.15 -4.92
N LEU A 18 19.64 34.27 -5.43
CA LEU A 18 18.48 33.52 -4.96
C LEU A 18 18.85 32.05 -5.02
N ARG A 19 19.31 31.50 -3.87
CA ARG A 19 19.54 30.06 -3.74
C ARG A 19 18.23 29.37 -4.15
N PRO A 20 18.25 28.48 -5.14
CA PRO A 20 17.06 27.73 -5.50
C PRO A 20 16.52 27.09 -4.22
N ARG A 21 15.27 27.39 -3.88
CA ARG A 21 14.58 26.72 -2.76
C ARG A 21 14.80 25.23 -2.95
N ARG A 22 15.59 24.62 -2.07
CA ARG A 22 15.66 23.16 -1.97
C ARG A 22 14.23 22.70 -1.82
N ARG A 23 13.67 22.10 -2.88
CA ARG A 23 12.42 21.32 -2.74
C ARG A 23 12.68 20.32 -1.62
N GLU A 24 11.91 20.37 -0.55
CA GLU A 24 11.95 19.30 0.45
C GLU A 24 11.71 17.99 -0.29
N PRO A 25 12.51 16.94 -0.06
CA PRO A 25 12.34 15.64 -0.72
C PRO A 25 11.12 14.92 -0.12
N ALA A 26 9.93 15.44 -0.40
CA ALA A 26 8.72 15.09 0.37
C ALA A 26 7.92 13.92 -0.22
N ALA A 27 8.25 13.38 -1.37
CA ALA A 27 7.47 12.27 -1.95
C ALA A 27 8.24 11.45 -3.02
N ASP A 28 9.54 11.62 -3.14
CA ASP A 28 10.32 10.99 -4.21
C ASP A 28 10.69 9.53 -3.91
N GLY A 29 10.60 9.07 -2.67
CA GLY A 29 10.98 7.71 -2.27
C GLY A 29 10.22 6.60 -3.02
N ILE A 30 8.94 6.81 -3.35
CA ILE A 30 8.16 5.84 -4.13
C ILE A 30 8.57 5.82 -5.62
N LEU A 31 9.18 6.91 -6.12
CA LEU A 31 9.66 7.06 -7.49
C LEU A 31 11.11 6.58 -7.67
N GLU A 32 11.82 6.26 -6.59
CA GLU A 32 13.18 5.75 -6.62
C GLU A 32 13.23 4.40 -7.35
N ARG A 33 14.13 4.27 -8.33
CA ARG A 33 14.23 3.04 -9.12
C ARG A 33 14.64 1.84 -8.29
N SER A 34 14.04 0.70 -8.57
CA SER A 34 14.44 -0.56 -7.92
C SER A 34 15.87 -0.94 -8.33
N PRO A 35 16.75 -1.30 -7.38
CA PRO A 35 18.09 -1.79 -7.72
C PRO A 35 18.05 -3.17 -8.40
N TYR A 36 17.00 -3.96 -8.18
CA TYR A 36 16.84 -5.31 -8.73
C TYR A 36 15.49 -5.51 -9.41
N PRO A 37 15.21 -4.79 -10.52
CA PRO A 37 13.87 -4.76 -11.12
C PRO A 37 13.38 -6.14 -11.58
N LEU A 38 14.23 -6.91 -12.27
CA LEU A 38 13.84 -8.24 -12.77
C LEU A 38 13.60 -9.23 -11.64
N VAL A 39 14.40 -9.16 -10.57
CA VAL A 39 14.23 -10.01 -9.38
C VAL A 39 12.89 -9.70 -8.70
N SER A 40 12.55 -8.42 -8.52
CA SER A 40 11.27 -8.01 -7.94
C SER A 40 10.07 -8.52 -8.75
N VAL A 41 10.14 -8.44 -10.07
CA VAL A 41 9.09 -8.96 -10.95
C VAL A 41 9.03 -10.48 -10.91
N ALA A 42 10.18 -11.17 -10.93
CA ALA A 42 10.21 -12.63 -10.84
C ALA A 42 9.62 -13.13 -9.51
N ILE A 43 9.98 -12.51 -8.38
CA ILE A 43 9.39 -12.83 -7.07
C ILE A 43 7.88 -12.61 -7.08
N ALA A 44 7.39 -11.51 -7.65
CA ALA A 44 5.97 -11.24 -7.73
C ALA A 44 5.22 -12.32 -8.52
N VAL A 45 5.74 -12.72 -9.69
CA VAL A 45 5.13 -13.77 -10.52
C VAL A 45 5.13 -15.11 -9.78
N ILE A 46 6.26 -15.50 -9.19
CA ILE A 46 6.37 -16.75 -8.41
C ILE A 46 5.39 -16.73 -7.23
N ALA A 47 5.30 -15.61 -6.51
CA ALA A 47 4.40 -15.47 -5.38
C ALA A 47 2.92 -15.61 -5.79
N VAL A 48 2.52 -15.01 -6.90
CA VAL A 48 1.15 -15.16 -7.45
C VAL A 48 0.86 -16.64 -7.69
N VAL A 49 1.75 -17.36 -8.35
CA VAL A 49 1.57 -18.78 -8.65
C VAL A 49 1.53 -19.62 -7.36
N VAL A 50 2.52 -19.45 -6.48
CA VAL A 50 2.63 -20.24 -5.24
C VAL A 50 1.43 -19.99 -4.33
N ILE A 51 1.05 -18.73 -4.10
CA ILE A 51 -0.07 -18.37 -3.23
C ILE A 51 -1.38 -18.92 -3.81
N THR A 52 -1.56 -18.88 -5.14
CA THR A 52 -2.74 -19.48 -5.80
C THR A 52 -2.78 -21.00 -5.58
N ILE A 53 -1.66 -21.70 -5.79
CA ILE A 53 -1.59 -23.15 -5.58
C ILE A 53 -1.87 -23.51 -4.11
N VAL A 54 -1.25 -22.81 -3.16
CA VAL A 54 -1.48 -22.98 -1.72
C VAL A 54 -2.96 -22.82 -1.38
N GLY A 55 -3.63 -21.83 -1.97
CA GLY A 55 -5.05 -21.60 -1.74
C GLY A 55 -5.94 -22.82 -2.00
N PHE A 56 -5.62 -23.63 -3.04
CA PHE A 56 -6.35 -24.87 -3.34
C PHE A 56 -6.16 -25.98 -2.30
N THR A 57 -5.09 -25.91 -1.50
CA THR A 57 -4.74 -26.97 -0.55
C THR A 57 -5.24 -26.69 0.89
N LEU A 58 -5.62 -25.47 1.21
CA LEU A 58 -5.92 -25.06 2.59
C LEU A 58 -7.22 -25.64 3.13
N GLY A 59 -8.24 -25.84 2.30
CA GLY A 59 -9.56 -26.36 2.77
C GLY A 59 -10.05 -25.63 4.03
N THR A 60 -10.32 -26.40 5.09
CA THR A 60 -10.78 -25.91 6.40
C THR A 60 -9.76 -26.11 7.53
N VAL A 61 -8.47 -26.16 7.19
CA VAL A 61 -7.36 -26.52 8.11
C VAL A 61 -7.33 -25.68 9.38
N ASP A 62 -7.72 -24.43 9.33
CA ASP A 62 -7.73 -23.48 10.44
C ASP A 62 -9.13 -23.15 10.99
N LEU A 63 -10.13 -24.00 10.73
CA LEU A 63 -11.48 -23.81 11.28
C LEU A 63 -11.50 -23.76 12.82
N GLY A 64 -10.70 -24.59 13.49
CA GLY A 64 -10.57 -24.58 14.95
C GLY A 64 -10.06 -23.23 15.46
N LEU A 65 -9.05 -22.66 14.81
CA LEU A 65 -8.53 -21.33 15.14
C LEU A 65 -9.55 -20.23 14.84
N SER A 66 -10.28 -20.34 13.72
CA SER A 66 -11.36 -19.40 13.39
C SER A 66 -12.46 -19.39 14.44
N LYS A 67 -12.88 -20.55 14.94
CA LYS A 67 -13.85 -20.66 16.04
C LYS A 67 -13.33 -20.02 17.34
N ALA A 68 -12.07 -20.29 17.70
CA ALA A 68 -11.45 -19.73 18.90
C ALA A 68 -11.35 -18.20 18.84
N LEU A 69 -10.97 -17.64 17.68
CA LEU A 69 -10.94 -16.20 17.48
C LEU A 69 -12.33 -15.59 17.45
N ASN A 70 -13.30 -16.25 16.80
CA ASN A 70 -14.67 -15.77 16.74
C ASN A 70 -15.37 -15.79 18.11
N ALA A 71 -14.96 -16.65 19.02
CA ALA A 71 -15.45 -16.60 20.42
C ALA A 71 -15.10 -15.27 21.12
N LEU A 72 -14.10 -14.52 20.62
CA LEU A 72 -13.77 -13.17 21.11
C LEU A 72 -14.67 -12.08 20.52
N HIS A 73 -15.50 -12.39 19.52
CA HIS A 73 -16.39 -11.44 18.85
C HIS A 73 -17.57 -11.08 19.78
N THR A 74 -17.27 -10.41 20.89
CA THR A 74 -18.25 -9.98 21.91
C THR A 74 -17.98 -8.55 22.36
N GLY A 75 -19.01 -7.86 22.80
CA GLY A 75 -18.90 -6.52 23.39
C GLY A 75 -18.06 -5.55 22.53
N PHE A 76 -17.09 -4.90 23.17
CA PHE A 76 -16.22 -3.93 22.49
C PHE A 76 -15.35 -4.56 21.39
N ILE A 77 -14.82 -5.77 21.61
CA ILE A 77 -13.93 -6.42 20.63
C ILE A 77 -14.71 -6.72 19.35
N GLY A 78 -15.91 -7.27 19.46
CA GLY A 78 -16.78 -7.54 18.30
C GLY A 78 -17.16 -6.26 17.56
N ALA A 79 -17.61 -5.24 18.28
CA ALA A 79 -17.96 -3.95 17.67
C ALA A 79 -16.76 -3.31 16.97
N PHE A 80 -15.56 -3.36 17.56
CA PHE A 80 -14.34 -2.80 16.99
C PHE A 80 -13.90 -3.57 15.73
N SER A 81 -13.87 -4.92 15.77
CA SER A 81 -13.50 -5.73 14.60
C SER A 81 -14.43 -5.47 13.41
N THR A 82 -15.74 -5.46 13.65
CA THR A 82 -16.74 -5.14 12.64
C THR A 82 -16.58 -3.71 12.10
N ALA A 83 -16.29 -2.73 12.95
CA ALA A 83 -16.04 -1.35 12.49
C ALA A 83 -14.79 -1.28 11.58
N VAL A 84 -13.71 -1.96 11.95
CA VAL A 84 -12.50 -2.07 11.12
C VAL A 84 -12.82 -2.71 9.78
N TYR A 85 -13.56 -3.82 9.77
CA TYR A 85 -13.99 -4.48 8.54
C TYR A 85 -14.74 -3.52 7.60
N HIS A 86 -15.72 -2.77 8.11
CA HIS A 86 -16.50 -1.84 7.30
C HIS A 86 -15.69 -0.65 6.80
N VAL A 87 -14.79 -0.09 7.61
CA VAL A 87 -13.95 1.06 7.22
C VAL A 87 -13.03 0.74 6.06
N ILE A 88 -12.58 -0.51 5.93
CA ILE A 88 -11.69 -0.93 4.83
C ILE A 88 -12.39 -1.84 3.82
N SER A 89 -13.71 -1.91 3.83
CA SER A 89 -14.47 -2.56 2.75
C SER A 89 -14.25 -1.83 1.41
N PRO A 90 -14.52 -2.44 0.25
CA PRO A 90 -14.06 -1.93 -1.04
C PRO A 90 -14.37 -0.45 -1.32
N ALA A 91 -15.59 0.01 -1.05
CA ALA A 91 -15.97 1.39 -1.35
C ALA A 91 -15.25 2.42 -0.46
N PRO A 92 -15.23 2.30 0.90
CA PRO A 92 -14.41 3.16 1.75
C PRO A 92 -12.91 3.08 1.43
N ALA A 93 -12.37 1.89 1.16
CA ALA A 93 -10.95 1.69 0.80
C ALA A 93 -10.56 2.49 -0.45
N ILE A 94 -11.40 2.45 -1.49
CA ILE A 94 -11.22 3.28 -2.70
C ILE A 94 -11.30 4.76 -2.32
N GLY A 95 -12.30 5.17 -1.54
CA GLY A 95 -12.45 6.55 -1.09
C GLY A 95 -11.22 7.06 -0.34
N ILE A 96 -10.71 6.28 0.63
CA ILE A 96 -9.48 6.60 1.38
C ILE A 96 -8.30 6.76 0.42
N THR A 97 -8.13 5.82 -0.51
CA THR A 97 -7.02 5.87 -1.48
C THR A 97 -7.12 7.12 -2.36
N VAL A 98 -8.31 7.46 -2.87
CA VAL A 98 -8.54 8.64 -3.70
C VAL A 98 -8.23 9.93 -2.91
N VAL A 99 -8.67 10.03 -1.66
CA VAL A 99 -8.36 11.17 -0.80
C VAL A 99 -6.85 11.31 -0.59
N VAL A 100 -6.14 10.22 -0.29
CA VAL A 100 -4.69 10.26 -0.11
C VAL A 100 -3.97 10.65 -1.41
N VAL A 101 -4.37 10.09 -2.55
CA VAL A 101 -3.86 10.46 -3.88
C VAL A 101 -4.05 11.96 -4.15
N ALA A 102 -5.25 12.49 -3.86
CA ALA A 102 -5.55 13.91 -4.01
C ALA A 102 -4.69 14.79 -3.09
N VAL A 103 -4.48 14.37 -1.84
CA VAL A 103 -3.61 15.08 -0.87
C VAL A 103 -2.15 15.07 -1.35
N ILE A 104 -1.65 13.93 -1.83
CA ILE A 104 -0.28 13.84 -2.36
C ILE A 104 -0.13 14.82 -3.53
N TRP A 105 -1.04 14.77 -4.50
CA TRP A 105 -1.03 15.69 -5.64
C TRP A 105 -1.11 17.16 -5.22
N TRP A 106 -2.02 17.48 -4.30
CA TRP A 106 -2.18 18.85 -3.81
C TRP A 106 -0.91 19.39 -3.13
N ARG A 107 -0.22 18.55 -2.37
CA ARG A 107 1.02 18.90 -1.65
C ARG A 107 2.23 19.00 -2.55
N THR A 108 2.38 18.06 -3.47
CA THR A 108 3.56 17.95 -4.32
C THR A 108 3.44 18.80 -5.61
N ARG A 109 2.20 19.07 -6.04
CA ARG A 109 1.88 19.63 -7.36
C ARG A 109 2.44 18.78 -8.51
N ASP A 110 2.72 17.51 -8.23
CA ASP A 110 3.17 16.50 -9.18
C ASP A 110 2.25 15.29 -9.14
N LEU A 111 1.74 14.88 -10.31
CA LEU A 111 0.88 13.69 -10.42
C LEU A 111 1.66 12.38 -10.28
N ARG A 112 2.97 12.40 -10.46
CA ARG A 112 3.80 11.19 -10.50
C ARG A 112 3.78 10.44 -9.16
N PRO A 113 4.12 11.04 -8.01
CA PRO A 113 4.06 10.35 -6.72
C PRO A 113 2.63 9.94 -6.35
N ALA A 114 1.62 10.76 -6.72
CA ALA A 114 0.22 10.46 -6.46
C ALA A 114 -0.25 9.21 -7.21
N LEU A 115 0.04 9.13 -8.52
CA LEU A 115 -0.30 7.98 -9.35
C LEU A 115 0.59 6.75 -9.09
N ALA A 116 1.86 6.96 -8.68
CA ALA A 116 2.70 5.88 -8.20
C ALA A 116 2.08 5.21 -6.96
N PHE A 117 1.61 6.01 -6.00
CA PHE A 117 0.94 5.52 -4.80
C PHE A 117 -0.35 4.77 -5.13
N GLY A 118 -1.31 5.43 -5.78
CA GLY A 118 -2.62 4.84 -6.08
C GLY A 118 -2.53 3.64 -7.01
N GLY A 119 -1.70 3.72 -8.05
CA GLY A 119 -1.50 2.64 -9.01
C GLY A 119 -0.84 1.41 -8.39
N THR A 120 0.15 1.59 -7.50
CA THR A 120 0.76 0.47 -6.79
C THR A 120 -0.27 -0.27 -5.93
N ILE A 121 -1.13 0.45 -5.21
CA ILE A 121 -2.21 -0.16 -4.41
C ILE A 121 -3.18 -0.91 -5.33
N ALA A 122 -3.71 -0.26 -6.35
CA ALA A 122 -4.72 -0.83 -7.22
C ALA A 122 -4.21 -2.09 -7.95
N ILE A 123 -3.00 -2.04 -8.54
CA ILE A 123 -2.43 -3.15 -9.29
C ILE A 123 -1.97 -4.30 -8.36
N THR A 124 -1.72 -4.04 -7.08
CA THR A 124 -1.45 -5.10 -6.09
C THR A 124 -2.75 -5.75 -5.61
N TRP A 125 -3.81 -4.95 -5.41
CA TRP A 125 -5.07 -5.39 -4.81
C TRP A 125 -6.01 -6.06 -5.83
N VAL A 126 -6.28 -5.41 -6.97
CA VAL A 126 -7.28 -5.90 -7.94
C VAL A 126 -7.00 -7.33 -8.45
N PRO A 127 -5.75 -7.72 -8.80
CA PRO A 127 -5.50 -9.10 -9.23
C PRO A 127 -5.77 -10.15 -8.16
N SER A 128 -5.72 -9.80 -6.87
CA SER A 128 -6.07 -10.74 -5.81
C SER A 128 -7.54 -11.16 -5.86
N ALA A 129 -8.44 -10.31 -6.39
CA ALA A 129 -9.83 -10.68 -6.63
C ALA A 129 -9.97 -11.74 -7.74
N ILE A 130 -9.11 -11.70 -8.75
CA ILE A 130 -9.09 -12.76 -9.80
C ILE A 130 -8.67 -14.10 -9.17
N VAL A 131 -7.62 -14.09 -8.34
CA VAL A 131 -7.18 -15.30 -7.63
C VAL A 131 -8.28 -15.82 -6.70
N LYS A 132 -9.05 -14.95 -6.07
CA LYS A 132 -10.19 -15.31 -5.24
C LYS A 132 -11.21 -16.13 -6.00
N GLU A 133 -11.57 -15.70 -7.21
CA GLU A 133 -12.52 -16.44 -8.08
C GLU A 133 -11.92 -17.76 -8.61
N ILE A 134 -10.62 -17.80 -8.87
CA ILE A 134 -9.92 -19.01 -9.34
C ILE A 134 -9.85 -20.06 -8.23
N VAL A 135 -9.41 -19.68 -7.03
CA VAL A 135 -9.23 -20.60 -5.88
C VAL A 135 -10.57 -21.02 -5.31
N HIS A 136 -11.51 -20.11 -5.24
CA HIS A 136 -12.89 -20.31 -4.77
C HIS A 136 -13.00 -21.00 -3.41
N ARG A 137 -12.07 -20.69 -2.47
CA ARG A 137 -12.10 -21.24 -1.12
C ARG A 137 -13.31 -20.70 -0.36
N ALA A 138 -14.11 -21.61 0.21
CA ALA A 138 -15.23 -21.23 1.07
C ALA A 138 -14.76 -20.47 2.30
N ARG A 139 -15.58 -19.56 2.79
CA ARG A 139 -15.39 -18.86 4.08
C ARG A 139 -15.71 -19.79 5.24
N PRO A 140 -15.32 -19.46 6.49
CA PRO A 140 -15.76 -20.20 7.67
C PRO A 140 -17.28 -20.36 7.69
N ASP A 141 -17.73 -21.60 7.96
CA ASP A 141 -19.16 -21.91 7.97
C ASP A 141 -19.82 -21.24 9.19
N VAL A 142 -20.75 -20.33 8.92
CA VAL A 142 -21.47 -19.55 9.93
C VAL A 142 -22.27 -20.44 10.90
N ALA A 143 -22.70 -21.64 10.46
CA ALA A 143 -23.48 -22.55 11.28
C ALA A 143 -22.70 -23.14 12.48
N VAL A 144 -21.37 -23.11 12.39
CA VAL A 144 -20.49 -23.68 13.44
C VAL A 144 -19.72 -22.61 14.23
N LEU A 145 -19.96 -21.34 13.97
CA LEU A 145 -19.30 -20.22 14.65
C LEU A 145 -20.06 -19.80 15.91
N PRO A 146 -19.37 -19.44 17.01
CA PRO A 146 -20.00 -18.91 18.23
C PRO A 146 -20.78 -17.60 18.00
N HIS A 147 -20.24 -16.70 17.17
CA HIS A 147 -20.82 -15.38 16.88
C HIS A 147 -20.79 -15.13 15.36
N PRO A 148 -21.72 -15.72 14.59
CA PRO A 148 -21.69 -15.66 13.15
C PRO A 148 -21.83 -14.24 12.60
N PHE A 149 -20.95 -13.87 11.67
CA PHE A 149 -21.07 -12.65 10.87
C PHE A 149 -22.04 -12.90 9.70
N PRO A 150 -22.69 -11.85 9.14
CA PRO A 150 -23.55 -12.02 7.98
C PRO A 150 -22.81 -12.72 6.81
N VAL A 151 -23.48 -13.66 6.16
CA VAL A 151 -22.93 -14.44 5.04
C VAL A 151 -22.46 -13.52 3.94
N GLN A 152 -21.24 -13.73 3.49
CA GLN A 152 -20.65 -12.99 2.37
C GLN A 152 -20.80 -13.80 1.08
N PRO A 153 -21.19 -13.17 -0.06
CA PRO A 153 -21.49 -13.91 -1.29
C PRO A 153 -20.23 -14.37 -2.04
N ASP A 154 -19.08 -13.76 -1.78
CA ASP A 154 -17.81 -14.03 -2.47
C ASP A 154 -16.92 -15.02 -1.71
N PRO A 155 -15.98 -15.72 -2.39
CA PRO A 155 -15.05 -16.66 -1.76
C PRO A 155 -14.15 -16.00 -0.71
N GLY A 156 -13.47 -16.81 0.14
CA GLY A 156 -12.66 -16.31 1.27
C GLY A 156 -11.22 -15.95 0.91
N TYR A 157 -10.58 -16.63 -0.02
CA TYR A 157 -9.14 -16.59 -0.23
C TYR A 157 -8.72 -15.92 -1.55
N PRO A 158 -7.73 -15.03 -1.54
CA PRO A 158 -7.16 -14.34 -0.37
C PRO A 158 -8.09 -13.25 0.17
N SER A 159 -7.81 -12.73 1.38
CA SER A 159 -8.57 -11.64 2.00
C SER A 159 -8.30 -10.31 1.31
N GLY A 160 -9.29 -9.76 0.61
CA GLY A 160 -9.16 -8.47 -0.07
C GLY A 160 -8.86 -7.31 0.88
N HIS A 161 -9.43 -7.32 2.09
CA HIS A 161 -9.18 -6.32 3.14
C HIS A 161 -7.71 -6.31 3.55
N THR A 162 -7.14 -7.50 3.78
CA THR A 162 -5.75 -7.64 4.23
C THR A 162 -4.76 -7.33 3.10
N VAL A 163 -5.06 -7.72 1.84
CA VAL A 163 -4.26 -7.30 0.68
C VAL A 163 -4.24 -5.79 0.56
N TYR A 164 -5.43 -5.15 0.63
CA TYR A 164 -5.55 -3.71 0.51
C TYR A 164 -4.73 -2.96 1.56
N ILE A 165 -4.96 -3.24 2.84
CA ILE A 165 -4.26 -2.50 3.91
C ILE A 165 -2.74 -2.72 3.82
N THR A 166 -2.29 -3.93 3.49
CA THR A 166 -0.86 -4.22 3.36
C THR A 166 -0.25 -3.49 2.18
N ALA A 167 -0.90 -3.49 1.01
CA ALA A 167 -0.46 -2.73 -0.17
C ALA A 167 -0.43 -1.21 0.09
N PHE A 168 -1.46 -0.70 0.79
CA PHE A 168 -1.54 0.71 1.19
C PHE A 168 -0.37 1.10 2.09
N VAL A 169 -0.10 0.31 3.12
CA VAL A 169 1.01 0.54 4.06
C VAL A 169 2.36 0.50 3.34
N ILE A 170 2.58 -0.47 2.46
CA ILE A 170 3.82 -0.57 1.67
C ILE A 170 4.02 0.68 0.80
N ALA A 171 2.98 1.10 0.09
CA ALA A 171 3.04 2.30 -0.75
C ALA A 171 3.28 3.57 0.09
N LEU A 172 2.68 3.67 1.29
CA LEU A 172 2.89 4.79 2.22
C LEU A 172 4.33 4.82 2.77
N ILE A 173 4.88 3.65 3.13
CA ILE A 173 6.28 3.54 3.59
C ILE A 173 7.24 4.00 2.49
N TRP A 174 7.03 3.60 1.24
CA TRP A 174 7.86 4.07 0.13
C TRP A 174 7.69 5.56 -0.12
N LEU A 175 6.46 6.07 -0.11
CA LEU A 175 6.18 7.50 -0.27
C LEU A 175 6.93 8.35 0.76
N LEU A 176 6.97 7.89 2.02
CA LEU A 176 7.53 8.63 3.15
C LEU A 176 9.00 8.26 3.46
N ARG A 177 9.66 7.43 2.63
CA ARG A 177 10.98 6.86 2.89
C ARG A 177 12.04 7.90 3.22
N GLU A 178 12.05 9.02 2.50
CA GLU A 178 13.03 10.11 2.67
C GLU A 178 12.56 11.20 3.66
N THR A 179 11.48 10.94 4.42
CA THR A 179 10.90 11.91 5.35
C THR A 179 11.13 11.49 6.80
N ARG A 180 11.02 12.45 7.72
CA ARG A 180 11.00 12.19 9.18
C ARG A 180 9.85 11.26 9.63
N TRP A 181 8.83 11.11 8.80
CA TRP A 181 7.63 10.31 9.08
C TRP A 181 7.77 8.83 8.76
N HIS A 182 8.88 8.42 8.13
CA HIS A 182 9.10 7.03 7.71
C HIS A 182 8.93 6.01 8.85
N ARG A 183 9.59 6.26 10.00
CA ARG A 183 9.50 5.35 11.16
C ARG A 183 8.08 5.27 11.70
N LEU A 184 7.38 6.40 11.77
CA LEU A 184 5.99 6.45 12.23
C LEU A 184 5.07 5.69 11.26
N ALA A 185 5.23 5.90 9.96
CA ALA A 185 4.47 5.18 8.94
C ALA A 185 4.71 3.66 9.01
N LEU A 186 5.96 3.24 9.23
CA LEU A 186 6.29 1.83 9.42
C LEU A 186 5.60 1.27 10.67
N THR A 187 5.75 1.92 11.83
CA THR A 187 5.17 1.42 13.09
C THR A 187 3.64 1.38 13.03
N LEU A 188 2.99 2.49 12.65
CA LEU A 188 1.53 2.54 12.55
C LEU A 188 0.99 1.64 11.44
N GLY A 189 1.74 1.50 10.34
CA GLY A 189 1.40 0.60 9.25
C GLY A 189 1.39 -0.86 9.69
N VAL A 190 2.43 -1.32 10.38
CA VAL A 190 2.48 -2.69 10.91
C VAL A 190 1.34 -2.92 11.89
N VAL A 191 1.09 -1.98 12.81
CA VAL A 191 -0.04 -2.05 13.75
C VAL A 191 -1.38 -2.16 13.00
N ALA A 192 -1.58 -1.35 11.95
CA ALA A 192 -2.81 -1.41 11.15
C ALA A 192 -3.00 -2.76 10.46
N ILE A 193 -1.92 -3.34 9.89
CA ILE A 193 -1.97 -4.68 9.27
C ILE A 193 -2.37 -5.73 10.31
N VAL A 194 -1.77 -5.69 11.50
CA VAL A 194 -2.08 -6.62 12.60
C VAL A 194 -3.53 -6.46 13.06
N ILE A 195 -4.01 -5.23 13.23
CA ILE A 195 -5.41 -4.96 13.60
C ILE A 195 -6.36 -5.54 12.56
N VAL A 196 -6.11 -5.33 11.27
CA VAL A 196 -6.97 -5.85 10.20
C VAL A 196 -6.92 -7.37 10.15
N PHE A 197 -5.73 -7.98 10.29
CA PHE A 197 -5.58 -9.43 10.36
C PHE A 197 -6.48 -10.04 11.46
N PHE A 198 -6.42 -9.48 12.66
CA PHE A 198 -7.27 -9.97 13.76
C PHE A 198 -8.74 -9.61 13.58
N ALA A 199 -9.06 -8.43 13.06
CA ALA A 199 -10.46 -8.03 12.86
C ALA A 199 -11.19 -8.99 11.90
N VAL A 200 -10.63 -9.28 10.72
CA VAL A 200 -11.27 -10.19 9.76
C VAL A 200 -11.31 -11.64 10.25
N SER A 201 -10.38 -12.03 11.13
CA SER A 201 -10.33 -13.36 11.74
C SER A 201 -11.28 -13.50 12.92
N ILE A 202 -11.48 -12.44 13.72
CA ILE A 202 -12.43 -12.39 14.84
C ILE A 202 -13.86 -12.35 14.31
N ASP A 203 -14.13 -11.55 13.27
CA ASP A 203 -15.43 -11.58 12.58
C ASP A 203 -15.67 -12.92 11.86
N ALA A 204 -14.62 -13.75 11.72
CA ALA A 204 -14.61 -15.01 10.97
C ALA A 204 -15.15 -14.88 9.54
N VAL A 205 -15.02 -13.69 8.94
CA VAL A 205 -15.31 -13.46 7.53
C VAL A 205 -14.21 -14.05 6.63
N HIS A 206 -13.03 -14.28 7.19
CA HIS A 206 -11.90 -14.96 6.57
C HIS A 206 -11.26 -15.94 7.55
N TYR A 207 -10.71 -17.02 7.02
CA TYR A 207 -9.77 -17.83 7.78
C TYR A 207 -8.50 -17.05 8.09
N PRO A 208 -7.84 -17.28 9.25
CA PRO A 208 -6.54 -16.66 9.56
C PRO A 208 -5.49 -16.91 8.47
N THR A 209 -5.50 -18.08 7.82
CA THR A 209 -4.62 -18.40 6.69
C THR A 209 -4.93 -17.55 5.45
N ASP A 210 -6.18 -17.13 5.21
CA ASP A 210 -6.52 -16.21 4.11
C ASP A 210 -5.86 -14.85 4.32
N ALA A 211 -5.94 -14.34 5.56
CA ALA A 211 -5.33 -13.07 5.93
C ALA A 211 -3.79 -13.14 5.90
N ALA A 212 -3.19 -14.24 6.39
CA ALA A 212 -1.74 -14.45 6.34
C ALA A 212 -1.22 -14.50 4.90
N ALA A 213 -1.88 -15.28 4.03
CA ALA A 213 -1.56 -15.36 2.61
C ALA A 213 -1.66 -13.99 1.92
N SER A 214 -2.62 -13.16 2.33
CA SER A 214 -2.82 -11.81 1.80
C SER A 214 -1.69 -10.85 2.16
N ILE A 215 -1.14 -10.95 3.37
CA ILE A 215 0.06 -10.20 3.76
C ILE A 215 1.24 -10.62 2.89
N LEU A 216 1.48 -11.94 2.74
CA LEU A 216 2.54 -12.48 1.91
C LEU A 216 2.38 -12.07 0.44
N TRP A 217 1.14 -12.10 -0.07
CA TRP A 217 0.80 -11.59 -1.39
C TRP A 217 1.27 -10.16 -1.57
N ALA A 218 0.82 -9.23 -0.71
CA ALA A 218 1.14 -7.82 -0.88
C ALA A 218 2.65 -7.55 -0.72
N LEU A 219 3.32 -8.21 0.23
CA LEU A 219 4.77 -8.06 0.44
C LEU A 219 5.59 -8.53 -0.76
N ALA A 220 5.19 -9.62 -1.41
CA ALA A 220 5.91 -10.18 -2.53
C ALA A 220 5.53 -9.53 -3.88
N VAL A 221 4.26 -9.17 -4.06
CA VAL A 221 3.73 -8.66 -5.33
C VAL A 221 3.95 -7.15 -5.49
N ALA A 222 3.77 -6.35 -4.43
CA ALA A 222 3.87 -4.90 -4.54
C ALA A 222 5.23 -4.39 -5.05
N PRO A 223 6.40 -4.96 -4.69
CA PRO A 223 7.68 -4.54 -5.27
C PRO A 223 7.75 -4.75 -6.80
N GLY A 224 7.29 -5.89 -7.29
CA GLY A 224 7.23 -6.17 -8.74
C GLY A 224 6.24 -5.27 -9.46
N VAL A 225 5.06 -5.04 -8.87
CA VAL A 225 4.05 -4.09 -9.36
C VAL A 225 4.62 -2.69 -9.45
N ARG A 226 5.33 -2.23 -8.41
CA ARG A 226 5.97 -0.92 -8.44
C ARG A 226 6.96 -0.78 -9.60
N VAL A 227 7.79 -1.79 -9.85
CA VAL A 227 8.72 -1.82 -10.99
C VAL A 227 7.96 -1.69 -12.31
N VAL A 228 6.95 -2.53 -12.52
CA VAL A 228 6.18 -2.51 -13.77
C VAL A 228 5.45 -1.18 -13.93
N TRP A 229 4.78 -0.70 -12.89
CA TRP A 229 3.98 0.52 -12.95
C TRP A 229 4.86 1.77 -12.98
N VAL A 230 5.74 1.95 -11.99
CA VAL A 230 6.48 3.21 -11.79
C VAL A 230 7.72 3.29 -12.67
N ASP A 231 8.50 2.18 -12.77
CA ASP A 231 9.78 2.23 -13.49
C ASP A 231 9.60 2.03 -15.01
N TRP A 232 8.58 1.24 -15.45
CA TRP A 232 8.41 0.89 -16.85
C TRP A 232 7.23 1.57 -17.54
N LEU A 233 6.04 1.60 -16.92
CA LEU A 233 4.82 2.10 -17.59
C LEU A 233 4.66 3.62 -17.47
N MET A 234 4.77 4.18 -16.27
CA MET A 234 4.60 5.64 -16.07
C MET A 234 5.49 6.51 -16.97
N PRO A 235 6.78 6.20 -17.21
CA PRO A 235 7.62 7.01 -18.10
C PRO A 235 7.17 6.98 -19.58
N ARG A 236 6.35 6.00 -19.98
CA ARG A 236 5.80 5.92 -21.34
C ARG A 236 4.60 6.84 -21.54
N VAL A 237 3.96 7.24 -20.45
CA VAL A 237 2.82 8.16 -20.48
C VAL A 237 3.32 9.60 -20.61
N PRO A 238 2.98 10.37 -21.66
CA PRO A 238 3.62 11.65 -21.97
C PRO A 238 3.59 12.67 -20.83
N PHE A 239 2.46 12.80 -20.12
CA PHE A 239 2.29 13.75 -19.02
C PHE A 239 2.88 13.30 -17.68
N LEU A 240 3.38 12.05 -17.58
CA LEU A 240 4.08 11.50 -16.42
C LEU A 240 5.59 11.40 -16.62
N ARG A 241 6.11 11.89 -17.75
CA ARG A 241 7.57 11.91 -17.98
C ARG A 241 8.26 12.87 -17.01
N PRO A 242 9.44 12.51 -16.47
CA PRO A 242 10.25 13.46 -15.74
C PRO A 242 10.49 14.71 -16.59
N ALA A 243 10.42 15.89 -15.99
CA ALA A 243 10.87 17.10 -16.66
C ALA A 243 12.33 16.86 -17.10
N ARG A 244 12.63 17.11 -18.38
CA ARG A 244 14.02 17.09 -18.85
C ARG A 244 14.73 18.25 -18.15
N GLY A 245 15.64 17.92 -17.24
CA GLY A 245 16.56 18.87 -16.62
C GLY A 245 17.56 19.42 -17.63
#